data_54ee1836f1f86de4b4919d90ccaed353
#
_entry.id   54ee1836f1f86de4b4919d90ccaed353
#
_cell.length_a   1.000
_cell.length_b   1.000
_cell.length_c   1.000
_cell.angle_alpha   90.00
_cell.angle_beta   90.00
_cell.angle_gamma   90.00
#
_symmetry.space_group_name_H-M   'P 1'
#
loop_
_entity.id
_entity.type
_entity.pdbx_description
1 polymer ?
#
loop_
_entity_poly.entity_id
_entity_poly.type
_entity_poly.pdbx_seq_one_letter_code
_entity_poly.pdbx_strand_id
1 'polypeptide(L)'
;MLAVTALPVLGPRPALSEPLRAVYGVQAAGLQVMRLEVVFDLAAPGRYSIESRSRFTGVASLFSGGGATSRVDGIWQNGQVAPQRFMVDGVWRGEPRRVVLDYPQGDPVLRQLLPAADPDREPVPSELRRNTIDSLSALAQLTRNLASSGRCEGRAAVFDGRRSAEFTARTLGRDILAPWRTAWHGEAIRCGFSGRQTGGFRRDDDAEARAPQEGMAWMARPFPGAPFLPVRVQMPGRWLGPLTGYLLEVDGAPARVDASSGGNSAGRLATGASPAISGNP
;
A
#
# COMPACT_ATOMS: atom_id res chain seq x y z
N MET A 1 4.39 62.46 15.81
CA MET A 1 5.00 61.11 15.77
C MET A 1 3.87 60.08 15.72
N LEU A 2 3.57 59.54 14.53
CA LEU A 2 2.56 58.50 14.36
C LEU A 2 3.28 57.13 14.39
N ALA A 3 2.93 56.27 15.35
CA ALA A 3 3.44 54.91 15.44
C ALA A 3 2.67 54.03 14.48
N VAL A 4 3.38 53.48 13.47
CA VAL A 4 2.85 52.46 12.55
C VAL A 4 3.02 51.11 13.21
N THR A 5 1.93 50.53 13.69
CA THR A 5 1.88 49.13 14.19
C THR A 5 1.82 48.18 13.01
N ALA A 6 2.91 47.44 12.77
CA ALA A 6 2.96 46.36 11.79
C ALA A 6 2.22 45.12 12.34
N LEU A 7 1.15 44.73 11.67
CA LEU A 7 0.46 43.43 11.91
C LEU A 7 1.31 42.28 11.38
N PRO A 8 1.51 41.18 12.13
CA PRO A 8 2.21 40.02 11.64
C PRO A 8 1.36 39.33 10.57
N VAL A 9 1.92 39.19 9.38
CA VAL A 9 1.35 38.36 8.31
C VAL A 9 1.53 36.88 8.72
N LEU A 10 0.43 36.22 9.13
CA LEU A 10 0.40 34.78 9.29
C LEU A 10 0.56 34.16 7.88
N GLY A 11 1.74 33.63 7.59
CA GLY A 11 1.94 32.82 6.41
C GLY A 11 1.03 31.58 6.43
N PRO A 12 0.67 31.02 5.25
CA PRO A 12 -0.15 29.80 5.18
C PRO A 12 0.56 28.68 5.93
N ARG A 13 -0.09 28.14 6.97
CA ARG A 13 0.35 26.91 7.61
C ARG A 13 0.35 25.81 6.54
N PRO A 14 1.44 25.02 6.42
CA PRO A 14 1.41 23.85 5.55
C PRO A 14 0.23 22.97 6.00
N ALA A 15 -0.72 22.75 5.11
CA ALA A 15 -1.80 21.82 5.35
C ALA A 15 -1.13 20.45 5.61
N LEU A 16 -1.37 19.87 6.79
CA LEU A 16 -1.00 18.49 7.05
C LEU A 16 -1.72 17.65 5.98
N SER A 17 -0.96 16.95 5.13
CA SER A 17 -1.55 16.10 4.12
C SER A 17 -2.41 15.06 4.82
N GLU A 18 -3.68 15.00 4.45
CA GLU A 18 -4.62 14.02 5.01
C GLU A 18 -4.16 12.59 4.66
N PRO A 19 -4.49 11.60 5.52
CA PRO A 19 -4.24 10.19 5.21
C PRO A 19 -4.91 9.81 3.89
N LEU A 20 -4.18 9.13 3.02
CA LEU A 20 -4.66 8.71 1.70
C LEU A 20 -5.23 7.30 1.77
N ARG A 21 -6.48 7.12 1.33
CA ARG A 21 -7.15 5.83 1.26
C ARG A 21 -7.07 5.26 -0.15
N ALA A 22 -6.50 4.06 -0.29
CA ALA A 22 -6.37 3.32 -1.54
C ALA A 22 -7.13 2.00 -1.47
N VAL A 23 -7.82 1.63 -2.54
CA VAL A 23 -8.57 0.38 -2.64
C VAL A 23 -8.02 -0.46 -3.79
N TYR A 24 -7.71 -1.71 -3.49
CA TYR A 24 -7.16 -2.67 -4.42
C TYR A 24 -8.10 -3.85 -4.64
N GLY A 25 -8.17 -4.31 -5.88
CA GLY A 25 -8.74 -5.61 -6.24
C GLY A 25 -7.64 -6.60 -6.55
N VAL A 26 -7.61 -7.74 -5.86
CA VAL A 26 -6.68 -8.82 -6.13
C VAL A 26 -7.38 -9.88 -6.97
N GLN A 27 -6.71 -10.30 -8.04
CA GLN A 27 -7.22 -11.28 -9.00
C GLN A 27 -6.33 -12.51 -9.08
N ALA A 28 -6.97 -13.65 -9.31
CA ALA A 28 -6.36 -14.92 -9.67
C ALA A 28 -7.16 -15.53 -10.81
N ALA A 29 -6.51 -16.04 -11.86
CA ALA A 29 -7.18 -16.61 -13.04
C ALA A 29 -8.30 -15.72 -13.62
N GLY A 30 -8.12 -14.39 -13.61
CA GLY A 30 -9.10 -13.43 -14.11
C GLY A 30 -10.29 -13.15 -13.18
N LEU A 31 -10.39 -13.81 -12.03
CA LEU A 31 -11.45 -13.62 -11.04
C LEU A 31 -10.95 -12.77 -9.87
N GLN A 32 -11.78 -11.87 -9.37
CA GLN A 32 -11.46 -11.13 -8.16
C GLN A 32 -11.65 -12.05 -6.95
N VAL A 33 -10.54 -12.27 -6.22
CA VAL A 33 -10.49 -13.16 -5.06
C VAL A 33 -10.40 -12.41 -3.73
N MET A 34 -9.95 -11.14 -3.76
CA MET A 34 -9.79 -10.33 -2.55
C MET A 34 -9.98 -8.84 -2.88
N ARG A 35 -10.53 -8.10 -1.93
CA ARG A 35 -10.50 -6.64 -1.86
C ARG A 35 -9.62 -6.22 -0.69
N LEU A 36 -8.71 -5.29 -0.95
CA LEU A 36 -7.80 -4.74 0.03
C LEU A 36 -8.01 -3.22 0.08
N GLU A 37 -8.24 -2.69 1.26
CA GLU A 37 -8.30 -1.26 1.53
C GLU A 37 -7.10 -0.88 2.38
N VAL A 38 -6.36 0.16 1.98
CA VAL A 38 -5.17 0.61 2.69
C VAL A 38 -5.26 2.11 2.91
N VAL A 39 -5.04 2.53 4.15
CA VAL A 39 -4.91 3.94 4.53
C VAL A 39 -3.44 4.23 4.81
N PHE A 40 -2.88 5.19 4.08
CA PHE A 40 -1.50 5.63 4.21
C PHE A 40 -1.46 7.01 4.87
N ASP A 41 -0.90 7.11 6.05
CA ASP A 41 -0.51 8.37 6.70
C ASP A 41 1.02 8.44 6.73
N LEU A 42 1.60 8.91 5.63
CA LEU A 42 3.06 8.97 5.43
C LEU A 42 3.59 10.40 5.38
N ALA A 43 2.72 11.39 5.35
CA ALA A 43 3.09 12.80 5.20
C ALA A 43 3.21 13.53 6.53
N ALA A 44 2.74 12.96 7.63
CA ALA A 44 2.85 13.55 8.95
C ALA A 44 4.32 13.70 9.37
N PRO A 45 4.77 14.88 9.83
CA PRO A 45 6.14 15.08 10.24
C PRO A 45 6.55 14.13 11.38
N GLY A 46 7.66 13.43 11.18
CA GLY A 46 8.27 12.58 12.21
C GLY A 46 7.56 11.26 12.50
N ARG A 47 6.40 10.99 11.92
CA ARG A 47 5.66 9.74 12.15
C ARG A 47 5.05 9.20 10.87
N TYR A 48 4.70 7.92 10.88
CA TYR A 48 3.93 7.28 9.83
C TYR A 48 2.92 6.30 10.43
N SER A 49 1.85 6.05 9.74
CA SER A 49 1.00 4.89 9.97
C SER A 49 0.50 4.30 8.65
N ILE A 50 0.29 2.99 8.64
CA ILE A 50 -0.40 2.29 7.55
C ILE A 50 -1.38 1.34 8.19
N GLU A 51 -2.63 1.39 7.72
CA GLU A 51 -3.65 0.42 8.07
C GLU A 51 -4.13 -0.28 6.81
N SER A 52 -4.20 -1.59 6.82
CA SER A 52 -4.76 -2.38 5.72
C SER A 52 -5.88 -3.27 6.20
N ARG A 53 -6.97 -3.32 5.44
CA ARG A 53 -8.12 -4.20 5.67
C ARG A 53 -8.32 -5.07 4.44
N SER A 54 -8.20 -6.37 4.62
CA SER A 54 -8.40 -7.35 3.57
C SER A 54 -9.66 -8.17 3.82
N ARG A 55 -10.35 -8.54 2.74
CA ARG A 55 -11.46 -9.48 2.77
C ARG A 55 -11.48 -10.30 1.48
N PHE A 56 -11.78 -11.57 1.61
CA PHE A 56 -12.00 -12.43 0.44
C PHE A 56 -13.33 -12.06 -0.23
N THR A 57 -13.38 -12.19 -1.55
CA THR A 57 -14.55 -11.87 -2.38
C THR A 57 -14.82 -12.99 -3.37
N GLY A 58 -16.06 -13.02 -3.91
CA GLY A 58 -16.45 -14.01 -4.90
C GLY A 58 -16.34 -15.44 -4.38
N VAL A 59 -15.94 -16.37 -5.23
CA VAL A 59 -15.82 -17.79 -4.89
C VAL A 59 -14.82 -18.05 -3.77
N ALA A 60 -13.77 -17.22 -3.66
CA ALA A 60 -12.78 -17.34 -2.60
C ALA A 60 -13.35 -17.13 -1.19
N SER A 61 -14.42 -16.37 -1.04
CA SER A 61 -15.09 -16.16 0.25
C SER A 61 -15.77 -17.42 0.79
N LEU A 62 -16.13 -18.36 -0.06
CA LEU A 62 -16.75 -19.64 0.34
C LEU A 62 -15.75 -20.59 1.00
N PHE A 63 -14.48 -20.51 0.62
CA PHE A 63 -13.42 -21.39 1.13
C PHE A 63 -12.56 -20.75 2.21
N SER A 64 -12.54 -19.43 2.28
CA SER A 64 -11.68 -18.65 3.18
C SER A 64 -12.50 -17.54 3.84
N GLY A 65 -13.67 -17.91 4.39
CA GLY A 65 -14.52 -16.95 5.10
C GLY A 65 -13.71 -16.20 6.16
N GLY A 66 -13.54 -14.88 5.96
CA GLY A 66 -12.79 -14.05 6.88
C GLY A 66 -12.10 -12.87 6.20
N GLY A 67 -11.36 -12.15 6.99
CA GLY A 67 -10.56 -11.00 6.59
C GLY A 67 -9.62 -10.64 7.72
N ALA A 68 -8.73 -9.71 7.45
CA ALA A 68 -7.83 -9.21 8.47
C ALA A 68 -7.63 -7.71 8.35
N THR A 69 -7.48 -7.07 9.49
CA THR A 69 -6.96 -5.71 9.60
C THR A 69 -5.54 -5.79 10.12
N SER A 70 -4.62 -5.14 9.44
CA SER A 70 -3.24 -4.98 9.91
C SER A 70 -2.96 -3.49 10.04
N ARG A 71 -2.28 -3.08 11.10
CA ARG A 71 -1.91 -1.69 11.34
C ARG A 71 -0.51 -1.58 11.90
N VAL A 72 0.22 -0.58 11.45
CA VAL A 72 1.47 -0.14 12.05
C VAL A 72 1.38 1.33 12.39
N ASP A 73 1.93 1.69 13.54
CA ASP A 73 2.25 3.05 13.94
C ASP A 73 3.77 3.11 14.21
N GLY A 74 4.45 4.11 13.67
CA GLY A 74 5.89 4.26 13.79
C GLY A 74 6.36 5.70 13.58
N ILE A 75 7.67 5.89 13.74
CA ILE A 75 8.34 7.18 13.54
C ILE A 75 9.39 7.08 12.45
N TRP A 76 9.67 8.22 11.82
CA TRP A 76 10.81 8.38 10.92
C TRP A 76 12.04 8.77 11.74
N GLN A 77 13.03 7.90 11.79
CA GLN A 77 14.29 8.15 12.48
C GLN A 77 15.45 8.15 11.48
N ASN A 78 16.10 9.28 11.29
CA ASN A 78 17.21 9.42 10.33
C ASN A 78 16.85 8.95 8.90
N GLY A 79 15.61 9.19 8.47
CA GLY A 79 15.13 8.76 7.15
C GLY A 79 14.73 7.29 7.04
N GLN A 80 14.88 6.52 8.12
CA GLN A 80 14.47 5.12 8.21
C GLN A 80 13.17 4.98 9.00
N VAL A 81 12.43 3.90 8.73
CA VAL A 81 11.29 3.51 9.56
C VAL A 81 11.78 3.01 10.92
N ALA A 82 11.12 3.43 11.97
CA ALA A 82 11.26 2.88 13.32
C ALA A 82 9.85 2.54 13.81
N PRO A 83 9.35 1.30 13.57
CA PRO A 83 8.03 0.89 14.02
C PRO A 83 7.97 0.97 15.55
N GLN A 84 6.81 1.34 16.08
CA GLN A 84 6.54 1.36 17.51
C GLN A 84 5.59 0.23 17.89
N ARG A 85 4.56 0.02 17.09
CA ARG A 85 3.58 -1.04 17.31
C ARG A 85 3.01 -1.53 15.99
N PHE A 86 2.96 -2.86 15.84
CA PHE A 86 2.29 -3.54 14.74
C PHE A 86 1.23 -4.48 15.28
N MET A 87 0.07 -4.48 14.66
CA MET A 87 -1.06 -5.32 15.05
C MET A 87 -1.69 -5.97 13.82
N VAL A 88 -2.12 -7.22 13.99
CA VAL A 88 -3.00 -7.91 13.05
C VAL A 88 -4.17 -8.46 13.85
N ASP A 89 -5.38 -8.26 13.34
CA ASP A 89 -6.61 -8.81 13.90
C ASP A 89 -7.48 -9.33 12.76
N GLY A 90 -7.99 -10.54 12.86
CA GLY A 90 -8.77 -11.11 11.78
C GLY A 90 -9.30 -12.51 12.09
N VAL A 91 -9.90 -13.10 11.05
CA VAL A 91 -10.43 -14.45 11.09
C VAL A 91 -9.87 -15.23 9.89
N TRP A 92 -9.41 -16.43 10.13
CA TRP A 92 -8.94 -17.36 9.11
C TRP A 92 -9.58 -18.72 9.30
N ARG A 93 -10.35 -19.19 8.31
CA ARG A 93 -11.11 -20.45 8.37
C ARG A 93 -12.00 -20.56 9.60
N GLY A 94 -12.68 -19.45 9.96
CA GLY A 94 -13.54 -19.39 11.13
C GLY A 94 -12.81 -19.14 12.47
N GLU A 95 -11.48 -19.25 12.50
CA GLU A 95 -10.68 -19.11 13.73
C GLU A 95 -10.15 -17.68 13.87
N PRO A 96 -10.28 -17.05 15.04
CA PRO A 96 -9.71 -15.75 15.29
C PRO A 96 -8.17 -15.79 15.26
N ARG A 97 -7.58 -14.77 14.64
CA ARG A 97 -6.14 -14.60 14.52
C ARG A 97 -5.76 -13.22 15.02
N ARG A 98 -4.82 -13.16 15.94
CA ARG A 98 -4.31 -11.90 16.44
C ARG A 98 -2.80 -11.94 16.63
N VAL A 99 -2.14 -10.82 16.30
CA VAL A 99 -0.72 -10.58 16.56
C VAL A 99 -0.59 -9.16 17.08
N VAL A 100 0.22 -8.97 18.11
CA VAL A 100 0.65 -7.66 18.59
C VAL A 100 2.15 -7.69 18.81
N LEU A 101 2.87 -6.83 18.09
CA LEU A 101 4.30 -6.60 18.25
C LEU A 101 4.52 -5.16 18.73
N ASP A 102 5.31 -4.99 19.78
CA ASP A 102 5.86 -3.70 20.21
C ASP A 102 7.36 -3.67 19.90
N TYR A 103 7.93 -2.47 19.70
CA TYR A 103 9.34 -2.27 19.36
C TYR A 103 10.03 -1.35 20.36
N PRO A 104 10.16 -1.73 21.65
CA PRO A 104 10.63 -0.83 22.69
C PRO A 104 12.07 -0.36 22.51
N GLN A 105 12.92 -1.14 21.83
CA GLN A 105 14.34 -0.87 21.57
C GLN A 105 14.70 -1.14 20.10
N GLY A 106 13.71 -1.05 19.19
CA GLY A 106 13.89 -1.35 17.77
C GLY A 106 13.66 -2.81 17.39
N ASP A 107 13.82 -3.75 18.32
CA ASP A 107 13.51 -5.17 18.09
C ASP A 107 12.05 -5.50 18.44
N PRO A 108 11.38 -6.39 17.66
CA PRO A 108 10.01 -6.77 17.94
C PRO A 108 9.88 -7.65 19.18
N VAL A 109 9.01 -7.25 20.07
CA VAL A 109 8.57 -8.01 21.23
C VAL A 109 7.14 -8.48 20.99
N LEU A 110 6.94 -9.79 20.92
CA LEU A 110 5.63 -10.40 20.74
C LEU A 110 4.82 -10.27 22.04
N ARG A 111 3.78 -9.42 22.03
CA ARG A 111 2.89 -9.16 23.16
C ARG A 111 1.68 -10.08 23.17
N GLN A 112 1.16 -10.37 21.99
CA GLN A 112 -0.01 -11.24 21.84
C GLN A 112 0.10 -12.06 20.56
N LEU A 113 -0.27 -13.35 20.68
CA LEU A 113 -0.38 -14.27 19.55
C LEU A 113 -1.63 -15.14 19.77
N LEU A 114 -2.58 -15.10 18.85
CA LEU A 114 -3.77 -15.93 18.88
C LEU A 114 -3.95 -16.64 17.53
N PRO A 115 -4.06 -17.98 17.52
CA PRO A 115 -3.78 -18.90 18.63
C PRO A 115 -2.32 -18.81 19.08
N ALA A 116 -2.06 -19.06 20.35
CA ALA A 116 -0.73 -18.97 20.95
C ALA A 116 0.26 -19.99 20.37
N ALA A 117 -0.24 -21.14 19.96
CA ALA A 117 0.50 -22.16 19.22
C ALA A 117 -0.19 -22.41 17.87
N ASP A 118 0.62 -22.63 16.84
CA ASP A 118 0.17 -23.08 15.54
C ASP A 118 0.82 -24.45 15.32
N PRO A 119 0.08 -25.58 15.53
CA PRO A 119 0.65 -26.91 15.44
C PRO A 119 1.17 -27.23 14.02
N ASP A 120 0.66 -26.52 13.02
CA ASP A 120 1.06 -26.70 11.64
C ASP A 120 2.33 -25.94 11.27
N ARG A 121 2.91 -25.16 12.22
CA ARG A 121 4.09 -24.33 11.96
C ARG A 121 5.26 -24.64 12.89
N GLU A 122 6.44 -24.45 12.33
CA GLU A 122 7.67 -24.39 13.10
C GLU A 122 7.72 -23.05 13.88
N PRO A 123 8.21 -23.03 15.13
CA PRO A 123 8.43 -21.78 15.83
C PRO A 123 9.54 -20.97 15.13
N VAL A 124 9.44 -19.64 15.16
CA VAL A 124 10.52 -18.77 14.67
C VAL A 124 11.59 -18.66 15.77
N PRO A 125 12.84 -19.03 15.51
CA PRO A 125 13.96 -18.83 16.44
C PRO A 125 14.14 -17.36 16.82
N SER A 126 14.63 -17.10 18.04
CA SER A 126 14.77 -15.74 18.57
C SER A 126 15.75 -14.87 17.75
N GLU A 127 16.80 -15.48 17.22
CA GLU A 127 17.80 -14.82 16.37
C GLU A 127 17.21 -14.31 15.05
N LEU A 128 16.19 -14.99 14.50
CA LEU A 128 15.51 -14.59 13.27
C LEU A 128 14.39 -13.53 13.49
N ARG A 129 14.21 -13.09 14.73
CA ARG A 129 13.29 -11.99 15.09
C ARG A 129 14.03 -10.68 15.29
N ARG A 130 15.34 -10.71 15.62
CA ARG A 130 16.13 -9.51 15.90
C ARG A 130 16.38 -8.71 14.62
N ASN A 131 16.48 -7.39 14.79
CA ASN A 131 16.71 -6.44 13.70
C ASN A 131 15.67 -6.57 12.57
N THR A 132 14.43 -6.95 12.91
CA THR A 132 13.34 -7.07 11.95
C THR A 132 12.31 -5.96 12.16
N ILE A 133 11.63 -5.60 11.09
CA ILE A 133 10.46 -4.71 11.11
C ILE A 133 9.23 -5.50 10.67
N ASP A 134 8.06 -4.89 10.65
CA ASP A 134 6.86 -5.48 10.07
C ASP A 134 6.75 -5.18 8.56
N SER A 135 5.85 -5.88 7.87
CA SER A 135 5.68 -5.76 6.42
C SER A 135 5.13 -4.40 5.96
N LEU A 136 4.29 -3.73 6.79
CA LEU A 136 3.76 -2.41 6.46
C LEU A 136 4.84 -1.34 6.62
N SER A 137 5.71 -1.47 7.62
CA SER A 137 6.90 -0.62 7.77
C SER A 137 7.88 -0.79 6.60
N ALA A 138 8.07 -2.01 6.11
CA ALA A 138 8.88 -2.25 4.92
C ALA A 138 8.30 -1.55 3.68
N LEU A 139 6.97 -1.54 3.53
CA LEU A 139 6.28 -0.80 2.47
C LEU A 139 6.45 0.72 2.65
N ALA A 140 6.31 1.25 3.87
CA ALA A 140 6.53 2.67 4.16
C ALA A 140 7.97 3.10 3.77
N GLN A 141 8.97 2.28 4.11
CA GLN A 141 10.37 2.54 3.74
C GLN A 141 10.57 2.56 2.24
N LEU A 142 10.01 1.59 1.52
CA LEU A 142 10.09 1.54 0.05
C LEU A 142 9.47 2.79 -0.58
N THR A 143 8.28 3.20 -0.14
CA THR A 143 7.61 4.42 -0.60
C THR A 143 8.48 5.66 -0.38
N ARG A 144 9.12 5.78 0.79
CA ARG A 144 10.03 6.87 1.11
C ARG A 144 11.30 6.85 0.25
N ASN A 145 11.91 5.68 0.05
CA ASN A 145 13.08 5.53 -0.81
C ASN A 145 12.78 5.96 -2.25
N LEU A 146 11.63 5.55 -2.77
CA LEU A 146 11.16 6.00 -4.08
C LEU A 146 10.95 7.52 -4.15
N ALA A 147 10.39 8.13 -3.11
CA ALA A 147 10.18 9.57 -3.06
C ALA A 147 11.49 10.36 -3.07
N SER A 148 12.54 9.84 -2.43
CA SER A 148 13.84 10.51 -2.30
C SER A 148 14.81 10.23 -3.45
N SER A 149 14.81 9.01 -4.00
CA SER A 149 15.81 8.57 -4.98
C SER A 149 15.25 8.25 -6.37
N GLY A 150 13.93 8.11 -6.49
CA GLY A 150 13.28 7.60 -7.71
C GLY A 150 13.54 6.11 -7.96
N ARG A 151 14.05 5.38 -6.97
CA ARG A 151 14.52 3.99 -7.11
C ARG A 151 13.93 3.10 -6.03
N CYS A 152 13.75 1.80 -6.37
CA CYS A 152 13.13 0.79 -5.50
C CYS A 152 14.13 0.07 -4.58
N GLU A 153 15.40 0.37 -4.67
CA GLU A 153 16.46 -0.38 -3.97
C GLU A 153 16.23 -0.39 -2.45
N GLY A 154 16.26 -1.60 -1.89
CA GLY A 154 16.12 -1.79 -0.46
C GLY A 154 16.20 -3.26 -0.05
N ARG A 155 16.46 -3.45 1.23
CA ARG A 155 16.37 -4.74 1.93
C ARG A 155 15.62 -4.54 3.22
N ALA A 156 14.83 -5.55 3.60
CA ALA A 156 14.15 -5.58 4.88
C ALA A 156 14.12 -7.01 5.41
N ALA A 157 14.51 -7.20 6.67
CA ALA A 157 14.18 -8.38 7.42
C ALA A 157 12.84 -8.11 8.13
N VAL A 158 11.87 -9.01 7.94
CA VAL A 158 10.49 -8.83 8.41
C VAL A 158 10.10 -9.96 9.33
N PHE A 159 9.43 -9.61 10.43
CA PHE A 159 8.75 -10.55 11.31
C PHE A 159 7.28 -10.15 11.48
N ASP A 160 6.36 -11.05 11.19
CA ASP A 160 4.92 -10.81 11.25
C ASP A 160 4.25 -11.42 12.51
N GLY A 161 5.05 -11.89 13.48
CA GLY A 161 4.60 -12.60 14.66
C GLY A 161 4.54 -14.12 14.52
N ARG A 162 4.54 -14.64 13.29
CA ARG A 162 4.48 -16.07 12.97
C ARG A 162 5.55 -16.53 12.01
N ARG A 163 6.06 -15.63 11.17
CA ARG A 163 7.06 -15.90 10.13
C ARG A 163 8.11 -14.81 10.15
N SER A 164 9.34 -15.20 9.90
CA SER A 164 10.41 -14.29 9.51
C SER A 164 10.73 -14.46 8.04
N ALA A 165 11.03 -13.37 7.37
CA ALA A 165 11.41 -13.36 5.96
C ALA A 165 12.38 -12.22 5.65
N GLU A 166 13.18 -12.40 4.64
CA GLU A 166 14.03 -11.36 4.05
C GLU A 166 13.44 -10.93 2.71
N PHE A 167 13.36 -9.62 2.50
CA PHE A 167 12.91 -9.04 1.25
C PHE A 167 14.02 -8.19 0.64
N THR A 168 14.14 -8.24 -0.67
CA THR A 168 14.96 -7.33 -1.45
C THR A 168 14.12 -6.71 -2.55
N ALA A 169 14.36 -5.44 -2.85
CA ALA A 169 13.72 -4.75 -3.95
C ALA A 169 14.77 -4.07 -4.82
N ARG A 170 14.51 -4.02 -6.14
CA ARG A 170 15.36 -3.36 -7.12
C ARG A 170 14.53 -2.71 -8.23
N THR A 171 15.03 -1.63 -8.80
CA THR A 171 14.43 -1.01 -9.98
C THR A 171 14.72 -1.84 -11.22
N LEU A 172 13.68 -2.17 -11.98
CA LEU A 172 13.80 -2.88 -13.26
C LEU A 172 13.60 -1.97 -14.47
N GLY A 173 13.09 -0.75 -14.26
CA GLY A 173 12.82 0.22 -15.33
C GLY A 173 11.52 0.97 -15.11
N ARG A 174 10.95 1.47 -16.21
CA ARG A 174 9.66 2.15 -16.25
C ARG A 174 8.79 1.48 -17.29
N ASP A 175 7.49 1.42 -17.02
CA ASP A 175 6.49 0.89 -17.93
C ASP A 175 5.32 1.89 -18.05
N ILE A 176 4.65 1.87 -19.17
CA ILE A 176 3.36 2.52 -19.35
C ILE A 176 2.29 1.44 -19.21
N LEU A 177 1.56 1.48 -18.09
CA LEU A 177 0.46 0.55 -17.85
C LEU A 177 -0.74 0.96 -18.70
N ALA A 178 -1.20 0.03 -19.54
CA ALA A 178 -2.39 0.23 -20.36
C ALA A 178 -3.66 0.30 -19.49
N PRO A 179 -4.71 1.03 -19.92
CA PRO A 179 -6.00 1.03 -19.26
C PRO A 179 -6.59 -0.38 -19.14
N TRP A 180 -7.07 -0.71 -17.96
CA TRP A 180 -7.73 -1.98 -17.69
C TRP A 180 -8.87 -1.79 -16.69
N ARG A 181 -10.12 -1.92 -17.12
CA ARG A 181 -11.32 -1.67 -16.29
C ARG A 181 -11.21 -0.30 -15.58
N THR A 182 -11.38 -0.27 -14.25
CA THR A 182 -11.26 0.93 -13.40
C THR A 182 -9.88 1.05 -12.74
N ALA A 183 -8.93 0.17 -13.12
CA ALA A 183 -7.60 0.19 -12.54
C ALA A 183 -6.82 1.43 -12.97
N TRP A 184 -5.95 1.87 -12.09
CA TRP A 184 -4.99 2.93 -12.40
C TRP A 184 -4.14 2.56 -13.62
N HIS A 185 -3.84 3.53 -14.48
CA HIS A 185 -3.01 3.37 -15.67
C HIS A 185 -2.10 4.59 -15.84
N GLY A 186 -1.03 4.44 -16.58
CA GLY A 186 -0.06 5.49 -16.83
C GLY A 186 1.38 5.04 -16.60
N GLU A 187 2.29 5.99 -16.53
CA GLU A 187 3.71 5.71 -16.31
C GLU A 187 3.98 5.29 -14.86
N ALA A 188 4.67 4.17 -14.67
CA ALA A 188 5.03 3.63 -13.38
C ALA A 188 6.47 3.10 -13.35
N ILE A 189 7.11 3.18 -12.21
CA ILE A 189 8.42 2.56 -11.95
C ILE A 189 8.19 1.08 -11.69
N ARG A 190 8.81 0.22 -12.49
CA ARG A 190 8.77 -1.23 -12.31
C ARG A 190 9.85 -1.66 -11.32
N CYS A 191 9.42 -2.21 -10.19
CA CYS A 191 10.25 -2.76 -9.14
C CYS A 191 10.15 -4.29 -9.17
N GLY A 192 11.27 -4.99 -9.23
CA GLY A 192 11.34 -6.41 -8.88
C GLY A 192 11.58 -6.56 -7.40
N PHE A 193 10.94 -7.54 -6.78
CA PHE A 193 11.22 -7.90 -5.40
C PHE A 193 11.36 -9.42 -5.28
N SER A 194 12.20 -9.84 -4.34
CA SER A 194 12.37 -11.22 -3.94
C SER A 194 12.14 -11.33 -2.44
N GLY A 195 11.33 -12.30 -2.03
CA GLY A 195 11.05 -12.61 -0.64
C GLY A 195 11.47 -14.04 -0.33
N ARG A 196 12.25 -14.24 0.73
CA ARG A 196 12.63 -15.56 1.22
C ARG A 196 12.19 -15.69 2.68
N GLN A 197 11.28 -16.60 2.96
CA GLN A 197 10.95 -16.96 4.34
C GLN A 197 12.18 -17.59 4.99
N THR A 198 12.51 -17.17 6.22
CA THR A 198 13.68 -17.64 6.97
C THR A 198 13.29 -18.43 8.21
N GLY A 199 12.03 -18.28 8.68
CA GLY A 199 11.52 -19.02 9.84
C GLY A 199 10.00 -19.05 9.88
N GLY A 200 9.44 -19.94 10.72
CA GLY A 200 7.99 -20.11 10.85
C GLY A 200 7.38 -20.84 9.66
N PHE A 201 8.10 -21.75 9.05
CA PHE A 201 7.60 -22.60 7.96
C PHE A 201 6.42 -23.46 8.41
N ARG A 202 5.54 -23.79 7.48
CA ARG A 202 4.59 -24.86 7.75
C ARG A 202 5.36 -26.19 7.76
N ARG A 203 4.90 -27.12 8.55
CA ARG A 203 5.55 -28.45 8.65
C ARG A 203 5.42 -29.27 7.36
N ASP A 204 4.37 -28.98 6.58
CA ASP A 204 4.09 -29.58 5.28
C ASP A 204 4.65 -28.78 4.08
N ASP A 205 5.42 -27.71 4.33
CA ASP A 205 6.07 -26.93 3.26
C ASP A 205 7.14 -27.79 2.57
N ASP A 206 7.00 -27.94 1.26
CA ASP A 206 7.98 -28.58 0.38
C ASP A 206 9.15 -27.63 0.03
N ALA A 207 10.11 -28.09 -0.72
CA ALA A 207 11.27 -27.31 -1.14
C ALA A 207 10.89 -26.08 -1.96
N GLU A 208 9.83 -26.16 -2.78
CA GLU A 208 9.33 -25.04 -3.59
C GLU A 208 8.73 -23.95 -2.69
N ALA A 209 7.96 -24.34 -1.67
CA ALA A 209 7.40 -23.38 -0.68
C ALA A 209 8.49 -22.68 0.13
N ARG A 210 9.64 -23.33 0.34
CA ARG A 210 10.79 -22.78 1.06
C ARG A 210 11.75 -21.98 0.17
N ALA A 211 11.61 -22.08 -1.16
CA ALA A 211 12.42 -21.32 -2.11
C ALA A 211 12.07 -19.81 -2.09
N PRO A 212 13.01 -18.93 -2.46
CA PRO A 212 12.70 -17.53 -2.66
C PRO A 212 11.58 -17.34 -3.69
N GLN A 213 10.65 -16.44 -3.37
CA GLN A 213 9.55 -16.07 -4.25
C GLN A 213 9.82 -14.71 -4.85
N GLU A 214 9.71 -14.60 -6.16
CA GLU A 214 9.91 -13.35 -6.87
C GLU A 214 8.56 -12.75 -7.28
N GLY A 215 8.51 -11.42 -7.31
CA GLY A 215 7.34 -10.69 -7.75
C GLY A 215 7.72 -9.35 -8.35
N MET A 216 6.72 -8.65 -8.82
CA MET A 216 6.86 -7.32 -9.40
C MET A 216 5.83 -6.36 -8.81
N ALA A 217 6.23 -5.12 -8.61
CA ALA A 217 5.34 -4.02 -8.28
C ALA A 217 5.60 -2.86 -9.23
N TRP A 218 4.53 -2.23 -9.69
CA TRP A 218 4.58 -0.97 -10.40
C TRP A 218 4.18 0.12 -9.42
N MET A 219 5.11 1.04 -9.21
CA MET A 219 4.98 2.12 -8.24
C MET A 219 4.77 3.44 -8.97
N ALA A 220 3.73 4.17 -8.59
CA ALA A 220 3.45 5.49 -9.16
C ALA A 220 2.83 6.41 -8.11
N ARG A 221 2.77 7.71 -8.41
CA ARG A 221 1.93 8.67 -7.69
C ARG A 221 0.56 8.66 -8.36
N PRO A 222 -0.53 8.28 -7.69
CA PRO A 222 -1.85 8.21 -8.30
C PRO A 222 -2.31 9.55 -8.88
N PHE A 223 -1.89 10.65 -8.24
CA PHE A 223 -2.11 12.02 -8.67
C PHE A 223 -0.94 12.92 -8.19
N PRO A 224 -0.79 14.17 -8.73
CA PRO A 224 0.26 15.09 -8.28
C PRO A 224 0.21 15.35 -6.76
N GLY A 225 1.36 15.22 -6.10
CA GLY A 225 1.48 15.40 -4.65
C GLY A 225 1.21 14.14 -3.81
N ALA A 226 0.60 13.10 -4.35
CA ALA A 226 0.42 11.83 -3.65
C ALA A 226 1.76 11.13 -3.34
N PRO A 227 1.86 10.30 -2.31
CA PRO A 227 2.99 9.41 -2.13
C PRO A 227 3.08 8.38 -3.27
N PHE A 228 4.26 7.78 -3.47
CA PHE A 228 4.37 6.61 -4.32
C PHE A 228 3.62 5.44 -3.69
N LEU A 229 2.71 4.83 -4.45
CA LEU A 229 1.96 3.65 -4.05
C LEU A 229 2.16 2.53 -5.06
N PRO A 230 2.01 1.27 -4.66
CA PRO A 230 1.91 0.18 -5.62
C PRO A 230 0.58 0.34 -6.38
N VAL A 231 0.65 0.66 -7.67
CA VAL A 231 -0.53 0.78 -8.55
C VAL A 231 -0.89 -0.55 -9.19
N ARG A 232 0.07 -1.44 -9.28
CA ARG A 232 -0.09 -2.84 -9.67
C ARG A 232 0.96 -3.69 -8.95
N VAL A 233 0.56 -4.88 -8.49
CA VAL A 233 1.48 -5.86 -7.88
C VAL A 233 1.20 -7.20 -8.51
N GLN A 234 2.24 -7.94 -8.84
CA GLN A 234 2.14 -9.29 -9.37
C GLN A 234 3.05 -10.23 -8.59
N MET A 235 2.48 -11.32 -8.11
CA MET A 235 3.18 -12.36 -7.34
C MET A 235 2.86 -13.74 -7.93
N PRO A 236 3.78 -14.71 -7.85
CA PRO A 236 3.46 -16.09 -8.20
C PRO A 236 2.32 -16.61 -7.32
N GLY A 237 1.49 -17.46 -7.88
CA GLY A 237 0.45 -18.16 -7.14
C GLY A 237 0.51 -19.65 -7.45
N ARG A 238 0.45 -20.47 -6.39
CA ARG A 238 0.65 -21.93 -6.50
C ARG A 238 -0.49 -22.67 -7.22
N TRP A 239 -1.74 -22.23 -7.04
CA TRP A 239 -2.92 -23.02 -7.43
C TRP A 239 -3.73 -22.42 -8.58
N LEU A 240 -3.76 -21.08 -8.69
CA LEU A 240 -4.62 -20.37 -9.63
C LEU A 240 -3.82 -19.45 -10.56
N GLY A 241 -2.52 -19.77 -10.78
CA GLY A 241 -1.62 -18.88 -11.51
C GLY A 241 -1.28 -17.61 -10.72
N PRO A 242 -0.68 -16.62 -11.37
CA PRO A 242 -0.21 -15.41 -10.67
C PRO A 242 -1.35 -14.63 -10.06
N LEU A 243 -1.10 -14.13 -8.84
CA LEU A 243 -1.97 -13.15 -8.17
C LEU A 243 -1.60 -11.75 -8.67
N THR A 244 -2.58 -10.98 -9.10
CA THR A 244 -2.36 -9.59 -9.51
C THR A 244 -3.27 -8.66 -8.74
N GLY A 245 -2.68 -7.73 -7.99
CA GLY A 245 -3.36 -6.63 -7.31
C GLY A 245 -3.36 -5.39 -8.20
N TYR A 246 -4.49 -4.71 -8.29
CA TYR A 246 -4.68 -3.48 -9.05
C TYR A 246 -5.22 -2.38 -8.15
N LEU A 247 -4.66 -1.19 -8.21
CA LEU A 247 -5.23 0.00 -7.57
C LEU A 247 -6.50 0.41 -8.35
N LEU A 248 -7.65 0.40 -7.67
CA LEU A 248 -8.95 0.67 -8.26
C LEU A 248 -9.53 2.03 -7.89
N GLU A 249 -9.33 2.47 -6.63
CA GLU A 249 -9.89 3.71 -6.08
C GLU A 249 -8.85 4.41 -5.19
N VAL A 250 -8.86 5.74 -5.20
CA VAL A 250 -8.10 6.58 -4.27
C VAL A 250 -9.05 7.63 -3.71
N ASP A 251 -9.12 7.75 -2.38
CA ASP A 251 -10.00 8.69 -1.65
C ASP A 251 -11.48 8.64 -2.11
N GLY A 252 -11.95 7.43 -2.42
CA GLY A 252 -13.32 7.19 -2.85
C GLY A 252 -13.61 7.48 -4.33
N ALA A 253 -12.66 8.01 -5.09
CA ALA A 253 -12.77 8.20 -6.52
C ALA A 253 -12.06 7.06 -7.28
N PRO A 254 -12.51 6.71 -8.51
CA PRO A 254 -11.78 5.80 -9.37
C PRO A 254 -10.33 6.26 -9.53
N ALA A 255 -9.38 5.32 -9.44
CA ALA A 255 -7.96 5.63 -9.58
C ALA A 255 -7.58 6.07 -11.01
N ARG A 256 -8.50 5.90 -11.96
CA ARG A 256 -8.37 6.35 -13.33
C ARG A 256 -8.61 7.85 -13.42
N VAL A 257 -7.58 8.62 -13.74
CA VAL A 257 -7.69 10.02 -14.14
C VAL A 257 -7.80 10.04 -15.66
N ASP A 258 -9.00 10.23 -16.18
CA ASP A 258 -9.16 10.53 -17.60
C ASP A 258 -8.51 11.89 -17.88
N ALA A 259 -7.55 11.94 -18.79
CA ALA A 259 -6.79 13.15 -19.16
C ALA A 259 -7.66 14.26 -19.78
N SER A 260 -8.99 14.09 -19.83
CA SER A 260 -9.96 14.99 -20.49
C SER A 260 -10.68 15.98 -19.56
N SER A 261 -10.46 15.97 -18.24
CA SER A 261 -11.15 16.91 -17.34
C SER A 261 -10.38 18.19 -17.00
N GLY A 262 -9.27 18.45 -17.69
CA GLY A 262 -8.41 19.62 -17.51
C GLY A 262 -8.55 20.69 -18.60
N GLY A 263 -9.76 21.02 -19.07
CA GLY A 263 -9.90 22.06 -20.08
C GLY A 263 -11.34 22.40 -20.45
N ASN A 264 -12.00 23.25 -19.70
CA ASN A 264 -12.83 24.38 -20.16
C ASN A 264 -13.73 24.93 -19.07
N SER A 265 -13.18 25.80 -18.27
CA SER A 265 -13.94 26.80 -17.52
C SER A 265 -13.34 28.17 -17.82
N ALA A 266 -13.44 28.60 -19.07
CA ALA A 266 -13.18 29.99 -19.43
C ALA A 266 -14.33 30.46 -20.37
N GLY A 267 -15.22 31.26 -19.77
CA GLY A 267 -15.84 32.39 -20.43
C GLY A 267 -16.78 32.10 -21.61
N ARG A 268 -18.06 31.91 -21.30
CA ARG A 268 -19.11 32.39 -22.24
C ARG A 268 -19.76 33.64 -21.62
N LEU A 269 -19.18 34.78 -21.95
CA LEU A 269 -19.88 36.05 -21.86
C LEU A 269 -20.92 36.11 -22.98
N ALA A 270 -22.14 36.37 -22.58
CA ALA A 270 -23.28 36.62 -23.45
C ALA A 270 -23.08 37.91 -24.23
N THR A 271 -23.32 37.85 -25.55
CA THR A 271 -23.84 39.01 -26.29
C THR A 271 -24.97 38.52 -27.19
N GLY A 272 -26.15 39.02 -26.83
CA GLY A 272 -27.34 38.82 -27.63
C GLY A 272 -27.32 39.69 -28.87
N ALA A 273 -27.95 39.20 -29.92
CA ALA A 273 -28.72 39.95 -30.92
C ALA A 273 -29.53 38.97 -31.76
N SER A 274 -30.82 39.06 -31.63
CA SER A 274 -31.85 38.72 -32.65
C SER A 274 -32.19 40.02 -33.36
N PRO A 275 -32.97 40.09 -34.47
CA PRO A 275 -33.53 39.12 -35.42
C PRO A 275 -33.44 39.53 -36.90
N ALA A 276 -33.94 38.76 -37.83
CA ALA A 276 -34.82 39.19 -38.96
C ALA A 276 -35.10 38.02 -39.92
N ILE A 277 -36.28 37.67 -40.00
CA ILE A 277 -37.35 37.42 -40.93
C ILE A 277 -37.01 37.76 -42.38
N SER A 278 -37.32 36.81 -43.28
CA SER A 278 -37.86 36.91 -44.66
C SER A 278 -37.30 35.78 -45.49
N GLY A 279 -38.04 34.91 -46.13
CA GLY A 279 -39.26 34.99 -46.90
C GLY A 279 -39.02 34.09 -48.10
N ASN A 280 -39.97 33.23 -48.35
CA ASN A 280 -40.18 32.31 -49.46
C ASN A 280 -40.07 32.98 -50.87
N PRO A 281 -40.09 32.26 -51.99
CA PRO A 281 -40.95 31.11 -52.29
C PRO A 281 -40.24 29.77 -52.53
#